data_b25d9193b9dfcdc38fe3a248bae07cb5
#
_entry.id   b25d9193b9dfcdc38fe3a248bae07cb5
#
_cell.length_a   1.000
_cell.length_b   1.000
_cell.length_c   1.000
_cell.angle_alpha   90.00
_cell.angle_beta   90.00
_cell.angle_gamma   90.00
#
_symmetry.space_group_name_H-M   'P 1'
#
loop_
_entity.id
_entity.type
_entity.pdbx_description
1 polymer ?
#
loop_
_entity_poly.entity_id
_entity_poly.type
_entity_poly.pdbx_seq_one_letter_code
_entity_poly.pdbx_strand_id
1 'polypeptide(L)'
;MEKKQHIAIFTTASIPWLTGTAVNPLFRAAYLAKDGRMKVTLLVPWLPLIDQEHLFPNNITFGSHLEQAKYVRQWVDERTGFVSNFDIRFYPGKFSLDKRSILALGDLTVIIPDDEADIAVLEEPEHLTWYHHGKRWKEKFRLVVGIVHTNYWEIVKRERNIFIALLIKYINGWVVDIYCHKVIRLSAATQDLPRSVVCNVHGVNPKFLEIGLKTREKQQNDNQAFNNGVYYIGKKLWNKGYKELLDLLRDHQKELPGFEIDLYGSGEDSAEIEVAAKKLELTIRAYPGRDHADPLFHNYKVLLNPSTTDVVCTTSAEALAMGKIVVCANHPSNEFFMQFPNCRTYDDGEGFVKAILKALADELAPLPEAHRHALSWEAATERFLKAAELDTLPTNKQSKSTTSEPFLSTSLNLTEKLVDASALVHFVGTGFLSSQPDEEQCKELGLKVPPMKTRFSSGKWI
;
A
#
# COMPACT_ATOMS: atom_id res chain seq x y z
N MET A 1 19.19 -30.81 4.31
CA MET A 1 18.35 -29.66 4.68
C MET A 1 17.47 -29.35 3.48
N GLU A 2 16.16 -29.40 3.64
CA GLU A 2 15.23 -28.96 2.58
C GLU A 2 15.50 -27.49 2.25
N LYS A 3 15.54 -27.18 0.96
CA LYS A 3 15.71 -25.80 0.47
C LYS A 3 14.48 -25.01 0.89
N LYS A 4 14.66 -24.00 1.76
CA LYS A 4 13.57 -23.09 2.13
C LYS A 4 13.05 -22.37 0.89
N GLN A 5 11.74 -22.21 0.79
CA GLN A 5 11.10 -21.42 -0.24
C GLN A 5 11.50 -19.95 -0.09
N HIS A 6 11.83 -19.30 -1.21
CA HIS A 6 12.26 -17.91 -1.23
C HIS A 6 11.15 -16.99 -1.75
N ILE A 7 10.87 -15.91 -1.00
CA ILE A 7 9.93 -14.85 -1.37
C ILE A 7 10.72 -13.56 -1.58
N ALA A 8 10.66 -13.00 -2.79
CA ALA A 8 11.21 -11.70 -3.14
C ALA A 8 10.07 -10.67 -3.22
N ILE A 9 10.07 -9.67 -2.35
CA ILE A 9 9.05 -8.61 -2.27
C ILE A 9 9.60 -7.36 -2.93
N PHE A 10 9.00 -6.93 -4.03
CA PHE A 10 9.38 -5.70 -4.76
C PHE A 10 8.41 -4.59 -4.39
N THR A 11 8.92 -3.48 -3.89
CA THR A 11 8.11 -2.31 -3.51
C THR A 11 8.54 -1.06 -4.24
N THR A 12 7.62 -0.11 -4.40
CA THR A 12 7.82 1.16 -5.13
C THR A 12 8.41 2.27 -4.26
N ALA A 13 8.54 2.05 -2.95
CA ALA A 13 9.03 3.05 -2.01
C ALA A 13 9.86 2.42 -0.88
N SER A 14 10.62 3.24 -0.17
CA SER A 14 11.41 2.82 0.98
C SER A 14 11.37 3.86 2.10
N ILE A 15 11.52 3.39 3.34
CA ILE A 15 11.78 4.22 4.50
C ILE A 15 13.09 5.01 4.26
N PRO A 16 13.13 6.32 4.60
CA PRO A 16 12.26 7.09 5.50
C PRO A 16 11.04 7.76 4.86
N TRP A 17 10.78 7.56 3.57
CA TRP A 17 9.55 8.05 2.96
C TRP A 17 8.35 7.21 3.42
N LEU A 18 7.61 7.74 4.42
CA LEU A 18 6.50 7.04 5.08
C LEU A 18 5.24 7.01 4.20
N THR A 19 5.18 6.06 3.29
CA THR A 19 4.01 5.76 2.45
C THR A 19 3.53 4.33 2.70
N GLY A 20 2.30 4.03 2.30
CA GLY A 20 1.75 2.68 2.42
C GLY A 20 2.60 1.62 1.72
N THR A 21 3.18 1.97 0.57
CA THR A 21 4.06 1.10 -0.22
C THR A 21 5.50 0.99 0.31
N ALA A 22 5.90 1.82 1.26
CA ALA A 22 7.14 1.64 2.01
C ALA A 22 6.93 0.82 3.29
N VAL A 23 5.88 1.14 4.04
CA VAL A 23 5.63 0.58 5.38
C VAL A 23 5.07 -0.84 5.30
N ASN A 24 4.01 -1.07 4.53
CA ASN A 24 3.34 -2.38 4.50
C ASN A 24 4.22 -3.52 3.95
N PRO A 25 4.98 -3.35 2.85
CA PRO A 25 5.91 -4.37 2.37
C PRO A 25 7.01 -4.69 3.37
N LEU A 26 7.49 -3.69 4.11
CA LEU A 26 8.50 -3.86 5.14
C LEU A 26 7.99 -4.72 6.31
N PHE A 27 6.78 -4.44 6.83
CA PHE A 27 6.15 -5.28 7.84
C PHE A 27 5.86 -6.68 7.30
N ARG A 28 5.37 -6.81 6.07
CA ARG A 28 5.15 -8.12 5.41
C ARG A 28 6.43 -8.93 5.36
N ALA A 29 7.56 -8.32 4.95
CA ALA A 29 8.86 -8.99 4.93
C ALA A 29 9.27 -9.47 6.32
N ALA A 30 9.13 -8.63 7.34
CA ALA A 30 9.47 -8.97 8.72
C ALA A 30 8.64 -10.15 9.26
N TYR A 31 7.32 -10.13 9.04
CA TYR A 31 6.43 -11.17 9.56
C TYR A 31 6.49 -12.47 8.77
N LEU A 32 6.71 -12.45 7.46
CA LEU A 32 6.97 -13.65 6.66
C LEU A 32 8.29 -14.34 7.05
N ALA A 33 9.29 -13.55 7.47
CA ALA A 33 10.58 -14.10 7.91
C ALA A 33 10.61 -14.54 9.39
N LYS A 34 9.59 -14.16 10.20
CA LYS A 34 9.57 -14.26 11.67
C LYS A 34 9.86 -15.67 12.19
N ASP A 35 9.26 -16.68 11.60
CA ASP A 35 9.40 -18.08 12.04
C ASP A 35 10.54 -18.84 11.32
N GLY A 36 11.22 -18.19 10.40
CA GLY A 36 12.34 -18.76 9.66
C GLY A 36 11.97 -19.89 8.69
N ARG A 37 10.68 -20.15 8.45
CA ARG A 37 10.23 -21.17 7.47
C ARG A 37 10.56 -20.78 6.04
N MET A 38 10.51 -19.48 5.74
CA MET A 38 10.76 -18.92 4.42
C MET A 38 12.03 -18.07 4.42
N LYS A 39 12.74 -18.02 3.30
CA LYS A 39 13.75 -17.01 3.04
C LYS A 39 13.03 -15.81 2.40
N VAL A 40 13.24 -14.62 2.94
CA VAL A 40 12.57 -13.40 2.44
C VAL A 40 13.60 -12.38 2.04
N THR A 41 13.41 -11.75 0.88
CA THR A 41 14.19 -10.59 0.41
C THR A 41 13.24 -9.45 0.08
N LEU A 42 13.45 -8.29 0.71
CA LEU A 42 12.77 -7.04 0.37
C LEU A 42 13.63 -6.25 -0.61
N LEU A 43 13.04 -5.90 -1.76
CA LEU A 43 13.69 -5.08 -2.78
C LEU A 43 13.10 -3.68 -2.78
N VAL A 44 13.96 -2.69 -2.54
CA VAL A 44 13.59 -1.28 -2.39
C VAL A 44 14.33 -0.40 -3.39
N PRO A 45 13.79 0.76 -3.79
CA PRO A 45 14.48 1.67 -4.68
C PRO A 45 15.68 2.33 -3.97
N TRP A 46 16.82 2.40 -4.66
CA TRP A 46 17.94 3.25 -4.35
C TRP A 46 17.85 4.54 -5.17
N LEU A 47 17.81 5.69 -4.50
CA LEU A 47 17.62 6.99 -5.12
C LEU A 47 18.93 7.77 -5.17
N PRO A 48 19.17 8.58 -6.22
CA PRO A 48 20.23 9.59 -6.23
C PRO A 48 20.07 10.55 -5.06
N LEU A 49 21.19 11.12 -4.59
CA LEU A 49 21.21 12.02 -3.43
C LEU A 49 20.21 13.19 -3.56
N ILE A 50 20.14 13.78 -4.73
CA ILE A 50 19.23 14.89 -5.03
C ILE A 50 17.74 14.49 -4.85
N ASP A 51 17.39 13.28 -5.21
CA ASP A 51 16.03 12.75 -5.04
C ASP A 51 15.75 12.43 -3.57
N GLN A 52 16.77 11.95 -2.83
CA GLN A 52 16.67 11.71 -1.38
C GLN A 52 16.45 13.02 -0.62
N GLU A 53 17.22 14.07 -0.92
CA GLU A 53 17.09 15.40 -0.31
C GLU A 53 15.70 16.01 -0.51
N HIS A 54 15.13 15.76 -1.69
CA HIS A 54 13.80 16.25 -2.03
C HIS A 54 12.67 15.46 -1.34
N LEU A 55 12.82 14.14 -1.21
CA LEU A 55 11.74 13.23 -0.85
C LEU A 55 11.73 12.85 0.62
N PHE A 56 12.92 12.69 1.22
CA PHE A 56 13.01 12.16 2.57
C PHE A 56 12.81 13.26 3.63
N PRO A 57 12.05 12.98 4.68
CA PRO A 57 11.76 13.96 5.72
C PRO A 57 13.01 14.30 6.54
N ASN A 58 13.00 15.49 7.16
CA ASN A 58 14.02 15.94 8.13
C ASN A 58 15.45 15.96 7.57
N ASN A 59 15.62 16.15 6.26
CA ASN A 59 16.89 16.14 5.56
C ASN A 59 17.70 14.84 5.77
N ILE A 60 17.03 13.73 6.00
CA ILE A 60 17.70 12.43 6.10
C ILE A 60 18.19 12.05 4.70
N THR A 61 19.47 11.73 4.59
CA THR A 61 20.07 11.19 3.37
C THR A 61 21.05 10.09 3.72
N PHE A 62 21.37 9.24 2.76
CA PHE A 62 22.28 8.11 2.92
C PHE A 62 23.40 8.21 1.89
N GLY A 63 24.64 8.05 2.35
CA GLY A 63 25.81 8.01 1.47
C GLY A 63 25.98 6.66 0.77
N SER A 64 25.27 5.61 1.21
CA SER A 64 25.29 4.29 0.60
C SER A 64 23.98 3.53 0.85
N HIS A 65 23.67 2.59 -0.05
CA HIS A 65 22.55 1.69 0.12
C HIS A 65 22.64 0.83 1.41
N LEU A 66 23.86 0.54 1.88
CA LEU A 66 24.08 -0.20 3.13
C LEU A 66 23.67 0.60 4.37
N GLU A 67 23.89 1.91 4.36
CA GLU A 67 23.43 2.80 5.43
C GLU A 67 21.89 2.84 5.47
N GLN A 68 21.25 2.97 4.32
CA GLN A 68 19.79 2.91 4.23
C GLN A 68 19.26 1.55 4.69
N ALA A 69 19.90 0.44 4.32
CA ALA A 69 19.50 -0.89 4.76
C ALA A 69 19.56 -1.02 6.29
N LYS A 70 20.61 -0.50 6.92
CA LYS A 70 20.75 -0.47 8.38
C LYS A 70 19.64 0.36 9.03
N TYR A 71 19.34 1.53 8.49
CA TYR A 71 18.27 2.40 8.96
C TYR A 71 16.88 1.69 8.85
N VAL A 72 16.58 1.09 7.70
CA VAL A 72 15.33 0.36 7.46
C VAL A 72 15.16 -0.80 8.45
N ARG A 73 16.23 -1.55 8.71
CA ARG A 73 16.20 -2.67 9.66
C ARG A 73 15.95 -2.20 11.07
N GLN A 74 16.70 -1.20 11.54
CA GLN A 74 16.49 -0.62 12.87
C GLN A 74 15.05 -0.10 13.02
N TRP A 75 14.55 0.60 12.02
CA TRP A 75 13.20 1.16 12.02
C TRP A 75 12.12 0.09 12.19
N VAL A 76 12.24 -1.06 11.50
CA VAL A 76 11.23 -2.13 11.59
C VAL A 76 11.37 -2.93 12.87
N ASP A 77 12.60 -3.24 13.32
CA ASP A 77 12.85 -4.01 14.55
C ASP A 77 12.31 -3.27 15.78
N GLU A 78 12.50 -1.95 15.86
CA GLU A 78 11.93 -1.11 16.92
C GLU A 78 10.39 -1.14 16.94
N ARG A 79 9.75 -1.28 15.78
CA ARG A 79 8.27 -1.26 15.66
C ARG A 79 7.62 -2.63 15.77
N THR A 80 8.32 -3.67 15.41
CA THR A 80 7.82 -5.05 15.55
C THR A 80 8.10 -5.63 16.93
N GLY A 81 9.11 -5.11 17.64
CA GLY A 81 9.55 -5.62 18.92
C GLY A 81 10.35 -6.93 18.83
N PHE A 82 10.75 -7.34 17.62
CA PHE A 82 11.61 -8.49 17.39
C PHE A 82 12.64 -8.21 16.30
N VAL A 83 13.75 -8.92 16.32
CA VAL A 83 14.80 -8.84 15.28
C VAL A 83 14.32 -9.57 14.04
N SER A 84 14.12 -8.84 12.97
CA SER A 84 13.66 -9.38 11.70
C SER A 84 14.81 -9.96 10.88
N ASN A 85 14.61 -11.16 10.31
CA ASN A 85 15.65 -11.88 9.59
C ASN A 85 15.28 -12.05 8.10
N PHE A 86 15.20 -10.93 7.37
CA PHE A 86 15.04 -10.90 5.92
C PHE A 86 16.20 -10.12 5.26
N ASP A 87 16.50 -10.43 4.00
CA ASP A 87 17.50 -9.70 3.22
C ASP A 87 16.89 -8.39 2.67
N ILE A 88 17.72 -7.35 2.56
CA ILE A 88 17.36 -6.11 1.86
C ILE A 88 18.27 -5.97 0.64
N ARG A 89 17.68 -5.84 -0.54
CA ARG A 89 18.39 -5.56 -1.80
C ARG A 89 17.81 -4.30 -2.43
N PHE A 90 18.61 -3.64 -3.23
CA PHE A 90 18.25 -2.38 -3.86
C PHE A 90 18.20 -2.50 -5.37
N TYR A 91 17.30 -1.72 -5.96
CA TYR A 91 17.24 -1.52 -7.40
C TYR A 91 17.34 -0.02 -7.74
N PRO A 92 17.86 0.34 -8.92
CA PRO A 92 17.95 1.74 -9.33
C PRO A 92 16.57 2.37 -9.43
N GLY A 93 16.37 3.49 -8.75
CA GLY A 93 15.12 4.26 -8.77
C GLY A 93 15.37 5.74 -9.04
N LYS A 94 14.35 6.44 -9.54
CA LYS A 94 14.36 7.89 -9.75
C LYS A 94 13.03 8.48 -9.32
N PHE A 95 13.05 9.58 -8.57
CA PHE A 95 11.84 10.30 -8.23
C PHE A 95 11.35 11.14 -9.39
N SER A 96 10.06 11.05 -9.72
CA SER A 96 9.39 11.86 -10.73
C SER A 96 8.46 12.85 -10.06
N LEU A 97 8.78 14.14 -10.15
CA LEU A 97 7.94 15.23 -9.63
C LEU A 97 6.56 15.26 -10.27
N ASP A 98 6.49 15.09 -11.59
CA ASP A 98 5.21 15.11 -12.34
C ASP A 98 4.27 13.98 -11.92
N LYS A 99 4.83 12.81 -11.58
CA LYS A 99 4.06 11.63 -11.17
C LYS A 99 3.97 11.48 -9.65
N ARG A 100 4.71 12.29 -8.90
CA ARG A 100 4.83 12.23 -7.43
C ARG A 100 5.12 10.81 -6.93
N SER A 101 5.96 10.09 -7.67
CA SER A 101 6.28 8.68 -7.40
C SER A 101 7.71 8.32 -7.81
N ILE A 102 8.22 7.24 -7.22
CA ILE A 102 9.52 6.67 -7.58
C ILE A 102 9.32 5.71 -8.76
N LEU A 103 10.04 5.94 -9.83
CA LEU A 103 10.07 5.05 -11.00
C LEU A 103 11.19 4.03 -10.84
N ALA A 104 10.87 2.77 -11.04
CA ALA A 104 11.85 1.70 -11.12
C ALA A 104 12.60 1.79 -12.45
N LEU A 105 13.93 1.64 -12.43
CA LEU A 105 14.79 1.74 -13.61
C LEU A 105 15.39 0.39 -13.94
N GLY A 106 15.36 0.03 -15.24
CA GLY A 106 15.96 -1.20 -15.73
C GLY A 106 15.14 -2.48 -15.46
N ASP A 107 15.81 -3.63 -15.56
CA ASP A 107 15.20 -4.96 -15.33
C ASP A 107 15.39 -5.39 -13.86
N LEU A 108 14.35 -5.24 -13.06
CA LEU A 108 14.38 -5.60 -11.64
C LEU A 108 14.59 -7.09 -11.40
N THR A 109 14.21 -7.93 -12.35
CA THR A 109 14.25 -9.38 -12.19
C THR A 109 15.66 -9.95 -12.07
N VAL A 110 16.67 -9.21 -12.58
CA VAL A 110 18.07 -9.66 -12.55
C VAL A 110 18.70 -9.62 -11.15
N ILE A 111 18.09 -8.88 -10.21
CA ILE A 111 18.61 -8.71 -8.85
C ILE A 111 18.46 -10.00 -8.03
N ILE A 112 17.49 -10.82 -8.36
CA ILE A 112 17.29 -12.12 -7.72
C ILE A 112 17.97 -13.19 -8.59
N PRO A 113 18.91 -13.99 -8.06
CA PRO A 113 19.50 -15.13 -8.76
C PRO A 113 18.46 -16.16 -9.19
N ASP A 114 18.71 -16.89 -10.27
CA ASP A 114 17.73 -17.85 -10.82
C ASP A 114 17.42 -19.01 -9.86
N ASP A 115 18.37 -19.39 -9.04
CA ASP A 115 18.21 -20.42 -8.02
C ASP A 115 17.42 -19.95 -6.76
N GLU A 116 17.22 -18.63 -6.59
CA GLU A 116 16.41 -18.00 -5.56
C GLU A 116 15.03 -17.55 -6.09
N ALA A 117 14.75 -17.71 -7.39
CA ALA A 117 13.54 -17.17 -8.03
C ALA A 117 12.31 -18.09 -7.84
N ASP A 118 11.86 -18.29 -6.60
CA ASP A 118 10.66 -19.08 -6.34
C ASP A 118 9.39 -18.21 -6.45
N ILE A 119 9.25 -17.19 -5.61
CA ILE A 119 8.05 -16.34 -5.54
C ILE A 119 8.45 -14.87 -5.63
N ALA A 120 7.80 -14.12 -6.50
CA ALA A 120 7.84 -12.66 -6.52
C ALA A 120 6.52 -12.08 -6.00
N VAL A 121 6.59 -11.14 -5.08
CA VAL A 121 5.47 -10.31 -4.63
C VAL A 121 5.71 -8.90 -5.15
N LEU A 122 4.79 -8.40 -5.99
CA LEU A 122 4.84 -7.06 -6.56
C LEU A 122 3.87 -6.16 -5.80
N GLU A 123 4.41 -5.31 -4.95
CA GLU A 123 3.62 -4.28 -4.26
C GLU A 123 3.39 -3.12 -5.23
N GLU A 124 2.19 -2.98 -5.75
CA GLU A 124 1.78 -2.18 -6.91
C GLU A 124 2.31 -2.73 -8.25
N PRO A 125 1.82 -3.89 -8.71
CA PRO A 125 2.28 -4.51 -9.94
C PRO A 125 2.13 -3.60 -11.15
N GLU A 126 1.04 -2.83 -11.25
CA GLU A 126 0.78 -1.87 -12.31
C GLU A 126 1.85 -0.77 -12.38
N HIS A 127 2.41 -0.35 -11.25
CA HIS A 127 3.48 0.65 -11.20
C HIS A 127 4.84 0.05 -11.53
N LEU A 128 5.19 -1.07 -10.88
CA LEU A 128 6.48 -1.74 -11.05
C LEU A 128 6.69 -2.26 -12.47
N THR A 129 5.61 -2.66 -13.17
CA THR A 129 5.70 -3.29 -14.49
C THR A 129 5.32 -2.35 -15.64
N TRP A 130 4.81 -1.16 -15.37
CA TRP A 130 4.44 -0.20 -16.42
C TRP A 130 5.56 0.08 -17.41
N TYR A 131 6.78 0.27 -16.91
CA TYR A 131 7.99 0.51 -17.72
C TYR A 131 8.90 -0.70 -17.80
N HIS A 132 8.42 -1.87 -17.34
CA HIS A 132 9.22 -3.10 -17.35
C HIS A 132 9.46 -3.59 -18.77
N HIS A 133 10.68 -4.09 -19.02
CA HIS A 133 11.11 -4.60 -20.31
C HIS A 133 11.16 -6.12 -20.29
N GLY A 134 10.21 -6.75 -20.99
CA GLY A 134 10.26 -8.17 -21.30
C GLY A 134 9.38 -9.07 -20.44
N LYS A 135 9.37 -10.34 -20.82
CA LYS A 135 8.53 -11.40 -20.25
C LYS A 135 9.09 -12.05 -18.99
N ARG A 136 10.21 -11.55 -18.45
CA ARG A 136 11.00 -12.30 -17.45
C ARG A 136 10.32 -12.60 -16.11
N TRP A 137 9.34 -11.84 -15.69
CA TRP A 137 8.67 -12.08 -14.40
C TRP A 137 8.14 -13.51 -14.28
N LYS A 138 7.26 -13.95 -15.19
CA LYS A 138 6.67 -15.30 -15.19
C LYS A 138 7.63 -16.40 -15.65
N GLU A 139 8.62 -16.06 -16.47
CA GLU A 139 9.66 -17.00 -16.88
C GLU A 139 10.65 -17.26 -15.76
N LYS A 140 10.99 -16.21 -15.01
CA LYS A 140 11.98 -16.28 -13.95
C LYS A 140 11.42 -16.83 -12.65
N PHE A 141 10.27 -16.32 -12.20
CA PHE A 141 9.66 -16.74 -10.95
C PHE A 141 8.58 -17.80 -11.18
N ARG A 142 8.58 -18.82 -10.32
CA ARG A 142 7.57 -19.87 -10.36
C ARG A 142 6.17 -19.30 -10.09
N LEU A 143 6.06 -18.32 -9.18
CA LEU A 143 4.83 -17.61 -8.87
C LEU A 143 5.08 -16.11 -8.79
N VAL A 144 4.20 -15.33 -9.39
CA VAL A 144 4.19 -13.87 -9.30
C VAL A 144 2.84 -13.43 -8.75
N VAL A 145 2.85 -12.80 -7.56
CA VAL A 145 1.66 -12.29 -6.89
C VAL A 145 1.71 -10.76 -6.88
N GLY A 146 0.71 -10.10 -7.42
CA GLY A 146 0.55 -8.65 -7.33
C GLY A 146 -0.31 -8.25 -6.13
N ILE A 147 0.02 -7.16 -5.45
CA ILE A 147 -0.81 -6.55 -4.41
C ILE A 147 -1.11 -5.11 -4.81
N VAL A 148 -2.39 -4.78 -4.95
CA VAL A 148 -2.85 -3.47 -5.43
C VAL A 148 -3.09 -2.53 -4.25
N HIS A 149 -2.28 -1.47 -4.18
CA HIS A 149 -2.32 -0.46 -3.11
C HIS A 149 -3.05 0.83 -3.51
N THR A 150 -3.20 1.09 -4.81
CA THR A 150 -3.66 2.37 -5.32
C THR A 150 -4.88 2.22 -6.22
N ASN A 151 -5.87 3.09 -6.02
CA ASN A 151 -7.03 3.17 -6.90
C ASN A 151 -6.77 4.21 -8.00
N TYR A 152 -5.91 3.85 -8.97
CA TYR A 152 -5.56 4.73 -10.09
C TYR A 152 -6.77 5.19 -10.90
N TRP A 153 -7.78 4.32 -11.05
CA TRP A 153 -9.02 4.66 -11.74
C TRP A 153 -9.71 5.87 -11.11
N GLU A 154 -9.93 5.83 -9.78
CA GLU A 154 -10.64 6.90 -9.09
C GLU A 154 -9.82 8.20 -9.04
N ILE A 155 -8.50 8.08 -8.82
CA ILE A 155 -7.60 9.25 -8.82
C ILE A 155 -7.64 9.96 -10.17
N VAL A 156 -7.41 9.22 -11.27
CA VAL A 156 -7.37 9.84 -12.61
C VAL A 156 -8.74 10.35 -13.05
N LYS A 157 -9.83 9.66 -12.69
CA LYS A 157 -11.19 10.10 -12.96
C LYS A 157 -11.51 11.46 -12.31
N ARG A 158 -11.02 11.69 -11.07
CA ARG A 158 -11.23 12.94 -10.34
C ARG A 158 -10.33 14.07 -10.82
N GLU A 159 -9.07 13.77 -11.15
CA GLU A 159 -8.07 14.79 -11.46
C GLU A 159 -8.00 15.17 -12.95
N ARG A 160 -8.44 14.30 -13.85
CA ARG A 160 -8.26 14.53 -15.30
C ARG A 160 -9.55 14.35 -16.10
N ASN A 161 -9.68 13.23 -16.80
CA ASN A 161 -10.77 12.95 -17.72
C ASN A 161 -11.15 11.48 -17.67
N ILE A 162 -12.46 11.20 -17.79
CA ILE A 162 -13.00 9.84 -17.78
C ILE A 162 -12.40 8.95 -18.89
N PHE A 163 -12.09 9.52 -20.06
CA PHE A 163 -11.48 8.75 -21.17
C PHE A 163 -10.06 8.34 -20.84
N ILE A 164 -9.27 9.21 -20.19
CA ILE A 164 -7.91 8.89 -19.73
C ILE A 164 -7.99 7.82 -18.63
N ALA A 165 -8.95 7.95 -17.71
CA ALA A 165 -9.16 6.95 -16.68
C ALA A 165 -9.50 5.57 -17.25
N LEU A 166 -10.39 5.50 -18.26
CA LEU A 166 -10.72 4.27 -18.97
C LEU A 166 -9.49 3.63 -19.66
N LEU A 167 -8.66 4.45 -20.30
CA LEU A 167 -7.43 3.99 -20.93
C LEU A 167 -6.46 3.41 -19.89
N ILE A 168 -6.26 4.10 -18.78
CA ILE A 168 -5.38 3.64 -17.68
C ILE A 168 -5.93 2.36 -17.06
N LYS A 169 -7.26 2.28 -16.83
CA LYS A 169 -7.91 1.07 -16.35
C LYS A 169 -7.60 -0.13 -17.25
N TYR A 170 -7.72 0.05 -18.57
CA TYR A 170 -7.43 -0.99 -19.55
C TYR A 170 -5.95 -1.40 -19.52
N ILE A 171 -5.04 -0.43 -19.53
CA ILE A 171 -3.58 -0.68 -19.50
C ILE A 171 -3.18 -1.40 -18.22
N ASN A 172 -3.68 -0.98 -17.06
CA ASN A 172 -3.39 -1.62 -15.78
C ASN A 172 -3.87 -3.09 -15.78
N GLY A 173 -5.08 -3.35 -16.28
CA GLY A 173 -5.59 -4.72 -16.41
C GLY A 173 -4.71 -5.57 -17.32
N TRP A 174 -4.30 -5.03 -18.46
CA TRP A 174 -3.44 -5.70 -19.43
C TRP A 174 -2.05 -6.00 -18.87
N VAL A 175 -1.40 -5.02 -18.25
CA VAL A 175 -0.05 -5.18 -17.66
C VAL A 175 -0.06 -6.22 -16.54
N VAL A 176 -1.05 -6.16 -15.67
CA VAL A 176 -1.21 -7.14 -14.58
C VAL A 176 -1.46 -8.55 -15.13
N ASP A 177 -2.24 -8.68 -16.22
CA ASP A 177 -2.49 -9.97 -16.88
C ASP A 177 -1.21 -10.57 -17.47
N ILE A 178 -0.36 -9.75 -18.06
CA ILE A 178 0.94 -10.21 -18.61
C ILE A 178 1.85 -10.74 -17.49
N TYR A 179 2.00 -9.98 -16.39
CA TYR A 179 3.10 -10.19 -15.45
C TYR A 179 2.74 -10.94 -14.16
N CYS A 180 1.46 -10.95 -13.74
CA CYS A 180 1.05 -11.61 -12.51
C CYS A 180 0.34 -12.94 -12.78
N HIS A 181 0.64 -13.96 -11.98
CA HIS A 181 -0.13 -15.21 -11.93
C HIS A 181 -1.38 -15.02 -11.09
N LYS A 182 -1.31 -14.20 -10.03
CA LYS A 182 -2.39 -13.91 -9.10
C LYS A 182 -2.31 -12.47 -8.62
N VAL A 183 -3.45 -11.89 -8.29
CA VAL A 183 -3.54 -10.51 -7.80
C VAL A 183 -4.36 -10.48 -6.52
N ILE A 184 -3.89 -9.72 -5.53
CA ILE A 184 -4.61 -9.43 -4.30
C ILE A 184 -4.99 -7.95 -4.34
N ARG A 185 -6.28 -7.68 -4.34
CA ARG A 185 -6.83 -6.33 -4.17
C ARG A 185 -7.17 -6.15 -2.69
N LEU A 186 -6.64 -5.10 -2.08
CA LEU A 186 -6.82 -4.86 -0.64
C LEU A 186 -8.28 -4.59 -0.27
N SER A 187 -9.05 -4.06 -1.20
CA SER A 187 -10.50 -3.88 -1.08
C SER A 187 -11.19 -3.90 -2.44
N ALA A 188 -12.51 -3.99 -2.45
CA ALA A 188 -13.32 -3.90 -3.66
C ALA A 188 -13.42 -2.47 -4.22
N ALA A 189 -12.85 -1.46 -3.55
CA ALA A 189 -12.75 -0.08 -4.06
C ALA A 189 -11.82 0.04 -5.28
N THR A 190 -10.84 -0.86 -5.42
CA THR A 190 -9.96 -0.87 -6.60
C THR A 190 -10.66 -1.49 -7.81
N GLN A 191 -10.17 -1.15 -9.01
CA GLN A 191 -10.70 -1.74 -10.24
C GLN A 191 -10.61 -3.28 -10.18
N ASP A 192 -11.57 -3.94 -10.82
CA ASP A 192 -11.49 -5.39 -11.03
C ASP A 192 -10.35 -5.74 -11.99
N LEU A 193 -9.53 -6.72 -11.61
CA LEU A 193 -8.33 -7.13 -12.32
C LEU A 193 -8.36 -8.63 -12.61
N PRO A 194 -7.72 -9.07 -13.69
CA PRO A 194 -7.63 -10.49 -14.01
C PRO A 194 -7.01 -11.30 -12.85
N ARG A 195 -7.58 -12.48 -12.58
CA ARG A 195 -7.12 -13.41 -11.53
C ARG A 195 -6.99 -12.78 -10.15
N SER A 196 -7.85 -11.79 -9.84
CA SER A 196 -7.80 -11.08 -8.56
C SER A 196 -8.73 -11.70 -7.51
N VAL A 197 -8.30 -11.59 -6.26
CA VAL A 197 -9.11 -11.81 -5.06
C VAL A 197 -9.11 -10.55 -4.22
N VAL A 198 -10.24 -10.24 -3.58
CA VAL A 198 -10.33 -9.15 -2.61
C VAL A 198 -9.95 -9.69 -1.24
N CYS A 199 -8.87 -9.17 -0.66
CA CYS A 199 -8.41 -9.57 0.66
C CYS A 199 -7.55 -8.47 1.28
N ASN A 200 -7.94 -7.95 2.44
CA ASN A 200 -7.08 -7.06 3.20
C ASN A 200 -5.93 -7.86 3.84
N VAL A 201 -4.76 -7.74 3.27
CA VAL A 201 -3.52 -8.40 3.73
C VAL A 201 -2.59 -7.43 4.47
N HIS A 202 -3.14 -6.37 5.07
CA HIS A 202 -2.42 -5.43 5.93
C HIS A 202 -2.80 -5.62 7.39
N GLY A 203 -1.81 -5.44 8.27
CA GLY A 203 -1.98 -5.35 9.70
C GLY A 203 -1.65 -3.94 10.20
N VAL A 204 -1.87 -3.70 11.48
CA VAL A 204 -1.45 -2.47 12.15
C VAL A 204 -0.10 -2.65 12.83
N ASN A 205 0.62 -1.55 13.04
CA ASN A 205 1.79 -1.57 13.91
C ASN A 205 1.38 -2.06 15.31
N PRO A 206 2.10 -3.05 15.90
CA PRO A 206 1.79 -3.61 17.22
C PRO A 206 1.57 -2.58 18.33
N LYS A 207 2.25 -1.43 18.24
CA LYS A 207 2.10 -0.30 19.16
C LYS A 207 0.64 0.13 19.33
N PHE A 208 -0.17 0.11 18.26
CA PHE A 208 -1.59 0.49 18.35
C PHE A 208 -2.43 -0.52 19.12
N LEU A 209 -2.12 -1.81 18.99
CA LEU A 209 -2.75 -2.87 19.79
C LEU A 209 -2.38 -2.76 21.27
N GLU A 210 -1.13 -2.41 21.58
CA GLU A 210 -0.69 -2.17 22.96
C GLU A 210 -1.38 -0.96 23.58
N ILE A 211 -1.52 0.14 22.82
CA ILE A 211 -2.28 1.33 23.26
C ILE A 211 -3.73 0.92 23.60
N GLY A 212 -4.38 0.12 22.73
CA GLY A 212 -5.73 -0.37 22.96
C GLY A 212 -5.87 -1.22 24.22
N LEU A 213 -4.86 -2.06 24.53
CA LEU A 213 -4.84 -2.83 25.79
C LEU A 213 -4.73 -1.93 27.02
N LYS A 214 -3.78 -0.98 26.99
CA LYS A 214 -3.60 -0.01 28.09
C LYS A 214 -4.83 0.88 28.29
N THR A 215 -5.50 1.25 27.20
CA THR A 215 -6.77 2.01 27.27
C THR A 215 -7.86 1.20 27.93
N ARG A 216 -7.97 -0.08 27.60
CA ARG A 216 -8.93 -1.01 28.23
C ARG A 216 -8.70 -1.15 29.74
N GLU A 217 -7.44 -1.30 30.17
CA GLU A 217 -7.09 -1.38 31.59
C GLU A 217 -7.48 -0.11 32.36
N LYS A 218 -7.25 1.06 31.75
CA LYS A 218 -7.67 2.34 32.32
C LYS A 218 -9.20 2.45 32.44
N GLN A 219 -9.96 2.01 31.42
CA GLN A 219 -11.42 2.01 31.47
C GLN A 219 -11.98 1.15 32.58
N GLN A 220 -11.35 0.01 32.89
CA GLN A 220 -11.79 -0.88 33.99
C GLN A 220 -11.51 -0.28 35.38
N ASN A 221 -10.50 0.58 35.49
CA ASN A 221 -10.06 1.16 36.75
C ASN A 221 -10.62 2.56 37.03
N ASP A 222 -10.86 3.34 35.97
CA ASP A 222 -11.33 4.73 36.00
C ASP A 222 -12.33 4.94 34.88
N ASN A 223 -13.56 5.31 35.15
CA ASN A 223 -14.59 5.60 34.13
C ASN A 223 -14.26 6.76 33.18
N GLN A 224 -12.99 7.17 33.03
CA GLN A 224 -12.51 8.37 32.32
C GLN A 224 -11.65 8.11 31.08
N ALA A 225 -11.69 6.94 30.45
CA ALA A 225 -10.73 6.57 29.41
C ALA A 225 -10.78 7.44 28.13
N PHE A 226 -11.89 8.10 27.85
CA PHE A 226 -12.04 8.93 26.64
C PHE A 226 -12.76 10.25 26.98
N ASN A 227 -12.00 11.33 27.07
CA ASN A 227 -12.53 12.65 27.41
C ASN A 227 -12.70 13.57 26.20
N ASN A 228 -12.02 13.27 25.08
CA ASN A 228 -12.07 14.07 23.87
C ASN A 228 -13.09 13.50 22.87
N GLY A 229 -13.65 14.40 22.04
CA GLY A 229 -14.70 14.08 21.10
C GLY A 229 -14.23 13.39 19.83
N VAL A 230 -14.35 14.11 18.71
CA VAL A 230 -14.10 13.59 17.35
C VAL A 230 -12.81 14.17 16.77
N TYR A 231 -12.06 13.37 16.07
CA TYR A 231 -10.93 13.82 15.29
C TYR A 231 -10.90 13.17 13.91
N TYR A 232 -10.20 13.80 12.98
CA TYR A 232 -9.77 13.25 11.71
C TYR A 232 -8.26 13.41 11.57
N ILE A 233 -7.58 12.42 11.02
CA ILE A 233 -6.14 12.45 10.76
C ILE A 233 -5.83 11.95 9.37
N GLY A 234 -5.11 12.77 8.57
CA GLY A 234 -4.73 12.43 7.20
C GLY A 234 -3.97 13.57 6.53
N LYS A 235 -3.37 13.29 5.37
CA LYS A 235 -2.77 14.36 4.55
C LYS A 235 -3.85 15.38 4.18
N LYS A 236 -3.58 16.68 4.42
CA LYS A 236 -4.49 17.75 4.01
C LYS A 236 -4.45 17.95 2.50
N LEU A 237 -5.17 17.07 1.81
CA LEU A 237 -5.43 17.09 0.36
C LEU A 237 -6.94 16.91 0.17
N TRP A 238 -7.53 17.67 -0.74
CA TRP A 238 -8.97 17.62 -1.01
C TRP A 238 -9.46 16.21 -1.34
N ASN A 239 -8.66 15.44 -2.07
CA ASN A 239 -8.98 14.07 -2.47
C ASN A 239 -8.79 13.02 -1.36
N LYS A 240 -8.40 13.44 -0.14
CA LYS A 240 -8.23 12.55 1.03
C LYS A 240 -9.38 12.64 2.03
N GLY A 241 -10.58 12.96 1.55
CA GLY A 241 -11.80 12.98 2.35
C GLY A 241 -12.13 14.34 2.98
N TYR A 242 -11.28 15.35 2.84
CA TYR A 242 -11.58 16.69 3.38
C TYR A 242 -12.74 17.35 2.68
N LYS A 243 -12.89 17.12 1.37
CA LYS A 243 -14.05 17.66 0.63
C LYS A 243 -15.34 17.03 1.15
N GLU A 244 -15.40 15.72 1.23
CA GLU A 244 -16.54 14.97 1.73
C GLU A 244 -16.87 15.38 3.18
N LEU A 245 -15.85 15.55 4.03
CA LEU A 245 -16.02 15.99 5.41
C LEU A 245 -16.68 17.36 5.51
N LEU A 246 -16.11 18.35 4.83
CA LEU A 246 -16.61 19.72 4.93
C LEU A 246 -17.99 19.89 4.26
N ASP A 247 -18.27 19.14 3.19
CA ASP A 247 -19.59 19.10 2.57
C ASP A 247 -20.64 18.51 3.53
N LEU A 248 -20.37 17.36 4.17
CA LEU A 248 -21.25 16.77 5.15
C LEU A 248 -21.50 17.69 6.35
N LEU A 249 -20.45 18.29 6.90
CA LEU A 249 -20.56 19.21 8.02
C LEU A 249 -21.34 20.48 7.67
N ARG A 250 -21.12 21.04 6.46
CA ARG A 250 -21.87 22.21 5.98
C ARG A 250 -23.36 21.92 5.85
N ASP A 251 -23.69 20.81 5.23
CA ASP A 251 -25.07 20.47 4.90
C ASP A 251 -25.90 20.09 6.14
N HIS A 252 -25.22 19.63 7.20
CA HIS A 252 -25.85 19.14 8.44
C HIS A 252 -25.47 19.92 9.72
N GLN A 253 -24.88 21.11 9.60
CA GLN A 253 -24.43 21.87 10.77
C GLN A 253 -25.55 22.20 11.77
N LYS A 254 -26.81 22.39 11.28
CA LYS A 254 -27.97 22.65 12.13
C LYS A 254 -28.39 21.43 12.98
N GLU A 255 -28.11 20.23 12.50
CA GLU A 255 -28.44 18.96 13.14
C GLU A 255 -27.33 18.51 14.13
N LEU A 256 -26.19 19.20 14.09
CA LEU A 256 -25.00 18.94 14.92
C LEU A 256 -24.67 20.13 15.86
N PRO A 257 -25.63 20.62 16.68
CA PRO A 257 -25.40 21.75 17.58
C PRO A 257 -24.29 21.40 18.58
N GLY A 258 -23.28 22.30 18.69
CA GLY A 258 -22.16 22.09 19.60
C GLY A 258 -21.16 20.99 19.19
N PHE A 259 -21.25 20.49 17.97
CA PHE A 259 -20.29 19.53 17.46
C PHE A 259 -18.91 20.17 17.27
N GLU A 260 -17.90 19.49 17.77
CA GLU A 260 -16.50 19.86 17.64
C GLU A 260 -15.69 18.76 16.99
N ILE A 261 -14.77 19.14 16.11
CA ILE A 261 -13.84 18.19 15.48
C ILE A 261 -12.44 18.77 15.35
N ASP A 262 -11.43 17.94 15.60
CA ASP A 262 -10.03 18.26 15.47
C ASP A 262 -9.45 17.59 14.20
N LEU A 263 -8.90 18.41 13.30
CA LEU A 263 -8.33 17.96 12.02
C LEU A 263 -6.80 17.97 12.10
N TYR A 264 -6.18 16.80 12.09
CA TYR A 264 -4.73 16.63 12.11
C TYR A 264 -4.20 16.27 10.74
N GLY A 265 -3.23 17.04 10.25
CA GLY A 265 -2.60 16.77 8.97
C GLY A 265 -1.78 17.92 8.44
N SER A 266 -0.98 17.63 7.43
CA SER A 266 -0.24 18.59 6.63
C SER A 266 -0.36 18.20 5.17
N GLY A 267 -0.31 19.16 4.26
CA GLY A 267 -0.44 18.93 2.83
C GLY A 267 -0.55 20.23 2.03
N GLU A 268 -0.55 20.10 0.73
CA GLU A 268 -0.56 21.22 -0.20
C GLU A 268 -1.85 22.08 -0.08
N ASP A 269 -2.99 21.43 0.24
CA ASP A 269 -4.29 22.10 0.33
C ASP A 269 -4.60 22.60 1.76
N SER A 270 -3.63 22.59 2.69
CA SER A 270 -3.86 22.94 4.11
C SER A 270 -4.53 24.29 4.29
N ALA A 271 -4.01 25.32 3.61
CA ALA A 271 -4.52 26.70 3.73
C ALA A 271 -5.96 26.82 3.22
N GLU A 272 -6.29 26.19 2.08
CA GLU A 272 -7.62 26.22 1.50
C GLU A 272 -8.65 25.47 2.37
N ILE A 273 -8.27 24.30 2.89
CA ILE A 273 -9.10 23.48 3.78
C ILE A 273 -9.41 24.28 5.07
N GLU A 274 -8.41 24.94 5.66
CA GLU A 274 -8.59 25.75 6.87
C GLU A 274 -9.50 26.97 6.63
N VAL A 275 -9.37 27.63 5.47
CA VAL A 275 -10.28 28.73 5.08
C VAL A 275 -11.71 28.22 4.87
N ALA A 276 -11.87 27.05 4.23
CA ALA A 276 -13.19 26.45 4.02
C ALA A 276 -13.84 26.05 5.35
N ALA A 277 -13.07 25.44 6.26
CA ALA A 277 -13.53 25.05 7.59
C ALA A 277 -14.00 26.24 8.43
N LYS A 278 -13.29 27.37 8.39
CA LYS A 278 -13.64 28.59 9.13
C LYS A 278 -14.95 29.25 8.67
N LYS A 279 -15.48 28.90 7.50
CA LYS A 279 -16.77 29.40 7.00
C LYS A 279 -17.97 28.64 7.58
N LEU A 280 -17.73 27.54 8.27
CA LEU A 280 -18.78 26.74 8.89
C LEU A 280 -19.09 27.27 10.30
N GLU A 281 -20.36 27.18 10.70
CA GLU A 281 -20.83 27.56 12.05
C GLU A 281 -20.55 26.47 13.10
N LEU A 282 -19.48 25.66 12.88
CA LEU A 282 -19.06 24.56 13.75
C LEU A 282 -17.65 24.80 14.29
N THR A 283 -17.37 24.23 15.44
CA THR A 283 -16.03 24.29 16.04
C THR A 283 -15.10 23.29 15.37
N ILE A 284 -14.37 23.74 14.34
CA ILE A 284 -13.40 22.94 13.61
C ILE A 284 -12.00 23.50 13.90
N ARG A 285 -11.16 22.72 14.55
CA ARG A 285 -9.78 23.10 14.87
C ARG A 285 -8.83 22.33 13.97
N ALA A 286 -7.90 23.04 13.31
CA ALA A 286 -6.94 22.46 12.39
C ALA A 286 -5.53 22.48 13.02
N TYR A 287 -4.88 21.34 13.00
CA TYR A 287 -3.54 21.12 13.56
C TYR A 287 -2.58 20.54 12.51
N PRO A 288 -1.27 20.69 12.68
CA PRO A 288 -0.27 20.03 11.85
C PRO A 288 -0.35 18.50 11.99
N GLY A 289 0.21 17.78 11.01
CA GLY A 289 0.32 16.33 11.06
C GLY A 289 1.17 15.84 12.23
N ARG A 290 0.73 14.73 12.84
CA ARG A 290 1.41 14.05 13.96
C ARG A 290 1.42 12.54 13.75
N ASP A 291 2.30 11.84 14.45
CA ASP A 291 2.23 10.38 14.58
C ASP A 291 0.91 10.00 15.26
N HIS A 292 0.12 9.13 14.63
CA HIS A 292 -1.18 8.69 15.19
C HIS A 292 -1.03 7.91 16.51
N ALA A 293 0.16 7.42 16.82
CA ALA A 293 0.47 6.79 18.10
C ALA A 293 0.83 7.79 19.21
N ASP A 294 0.86 9.10 18.93
CA ASP A 294 1.11 10.15 19.94
C ASP A 294 0.06 10.04 21.07
N PRO A 295 0.48 10.17 22.37
CA PRO A 295 -0.41 10.15 23.52
C PRO A 295 -1.60 11.12 23.44
N LEU A 296 -1.47 12.20 22.67
CA LEU A 296 -2.57 13.13 22.38
C LEU A 296 -3.82 12.41 21.86
N PHE A 297 -3.62 11.43 20.96
CA PHE A 297 -4.73 10.70 20.37
C PHE A 297 -5.36 9.66 21.31
N HIS A 298 -4.68 9.26 22.38
CA HIS A 298 -5.19 8.20 23.26
C HIS A 298 -6.54 8.55 23.90
N ASN A 299 -6.79 9.84 24.14
CA ASN A 299 -8.00 10.31 24.82
C ASN A 299 -9.18 10.58 23.88
N TYR A 300 -8.99 10.59 22.55
CA TYR A 300 -10.09 10.76 21.61
C TYR A 300 -10.95 9.50 21.55
N LYS A 301 -12.27 9.72 21.50
CA LYS A 301 -13.26 8.64 21.43
C LYS A 301 -13.55 8.19 20.01
N VAL A 302 -13.66 9.13 19.07
CA VAL A 302 -14.17 8.87 17.72
C VAL A 302 -13.17 9.34 16.66
N LEU A 303 -12.76 8.43 15.78
CA LEU A 303 -12.16 8.78 14.49
C LEU A 303 -13.26 8.90 13.45
N LEU A 304 -13.35 10.04 12.79
CA LEU A 304 -14.23 10.23 11.63
C LEU A 304 -13.41 10.09 10.34
N ASN A 305 -13.72 9.11 9.51
CA ASN A 305 -13.09 8.91 8.20
C ASN A 305 -14.11 9.00 7.06
N PRO A 306 -14.29 10.16 6.44
CA PRO A 306 -15.24 10.37 5.35
C PRO A 306 -14.68 10.00 3.96
N SER A 307 -13.41 9.56 3.87
CA SER A 307 -12.74 9.29 2.59
C SER A 307 -13.41 8.14 1.82
N THR A 308 -13.66 8.39 0.53
CA THR A 308 -14.14 7.41 -0.44
C THR A 308 -13.10 7.13 -1.55
N THR A 309 -11.86 7.58 -1.37
CA THR A 309 -10.77 7.41 -2.33
C THR A 309 -9.69 6.43 -1.88
N ASP A 310 -9.65 6.14 -0.59
CA ASP A 310 -8.69 5.17 -0.05
C ASP A 310 -9.00 3.76 -0.56
N VAL A 311 -7.96 2.94 -0.66
CA VAL A 311 -8.12 1.51 -0.93
C VAL A 311 -8.40 0.77 0.37
N VAL A 312 -7.61 1.04 1.40
CA VAL A 312 -7.81 0.65 2.81
C VAL A 312 -7.25 1.76 3.67
N CYS A 313 -8.06 2.30 4.56
CA CYS A 313 -7.63 3.38 5.44
C CYS A 313 -6.83 2.85 6.63
N THR A 314 -5.53 3.09 6.65
CA THR A 314 -4.64 2.66 7.74
C THR A 314 -5.00 3.32 9.07
N THR A 315 -5.37 4.61 9.07
CA THR A 315 -5.77 5.32 10.30
C THR A 315 -7.06 4.78 10.92
N SER A 316 -7.99 4.25 10.09
CA SER A 316 -9.17 3.52 10.60
C SER A 316 -8.78 2.22 11.31
N ALA A 317 -7.86 1.44 10.73
CA ALA A 317 -7.35 0.23 11.37
C ALA A 317 -6.64 0.53 12.69
N GLU A 318 -5.79 1.56 12.71
CA GLU A 318 -5.06 2.03 13.89
C GLU A 318 -6.01 2.51 15.00
N ALA A 319 -7.04 3.28 14.66
CA ALA A 319 -8.04 3.75 15.61
C ALA A 319 -8.84 2.59 16.22
N LEU A 320 -9.27 1.61 15.39
CA LEU A 320 -9.92 0.39 15.87
C LEU A 320 -9.01 -0.40 16.82
N ALA A 321 -7.71 -0.53 16.46
CA ALA A 321 -6.73 -1.20 17.32
C ALA A 321 -6.53 -0.51 18.66
N MET A 322 -6.61 0.84 18.69
CA MET A 322 -6.60 1.63 19.93
C MET A 322 -7.92 1.56 20.74
N GLY A 323 -8.92 0.82 20.24
CA GLY A 323 -10.22 0.68 20.92
C GLY A 323 -11.20 1.82 20.68
N LYS A 324 -10.96 2.70 19.71
CA LYS A 324 -11.82 3.84 19.39
C LYS A 324 -13.01 3.43 18.52
N ILE A 325 -14.04 4.28 18.50
CA ILE A 325 -15.10 4.19 17.49
C ILE A 325 -14.59 4.81 16.19
N VAL A 326 -14.81 4.11 15.09
CA VAL A 326 -14.57 4.63 13.73
C VAL A 326 -15.92 4.88 13.08
N VAL A 327 -16.15 6.12 12.64
CA VAL A 327 -17.30 6.49 11.81
C VAL A 327 -16.80 6.70 10.38
N CYS A 328 -17.31 5.95 9.42
CA CYS A 328 -16.87 6.01 8.03
C CYS A 328 -18.02 5.79 7.05
N ALA A 329 -17.82 6.22 5.79
CA ALA A 329 -18.79 5.98 4.74
C ALA A 329 -18.96 4.46 4.49
N ASN A 330 -20.19 4.03 4.17
CA ASN A 330 -20.45 2.69 3.63
C ASN A 330 -19.89 2.62 2.20
N HIS A 331 -18.60 2.32 2.12
CA HIS A 331 -17.83 2.30 0.88
C HIS A 331 -16.97 1.04 0.83
N PRO A 332 -16.73 0.44 -0.34
CA PRO A 332 -15.94 -0.79 -0.47
C PRO A 332 -14.56 -0.76 0.18
N SER A 333 -13.94 0.43 0.31
CA SER A 333 -12.66 0.60 1.03
C SER A 333 -12.75 0.32 2.54
N ASN A 334 -13.96 0.39 3.09
CA ASN A 334 -14.23 0.23 4.53
C ASN A 334 -14.84 -1.14 4.87
N GLU A 335 -15.10 -2.00 3.86
CA GLU A 335 -15.76 -3.30 4.04
C GLU A 335 -15.06 -4.17 5.10
N PHE A 336 -13.73 -4.21 5.08
CA PHE A 336 -12.96 -4.94 6.10
C PHE A 336 -13.24 -4.46 7.52
N PHE A 337 -13.50 -3.16 7.71
CA PHE A 337 -13.72 -2.58 9.03
C PHE A 337 -15.14 -2.77 9.56
N MET A 338 -16.13 -3.07 8.69
CA MET A 338 -17.52 -3.24 9.07
C MET A 338 -17.77 -4.43 10.01
N GLN A 339 -16.86 -5.42 10.03
CA GLN A 339 -16.93 -6.54 10.96
C GLN A 339 -16.64 -6.16 12.43
N PHE A 340 -16.01 -5.00 12.66
CA PHE A 340 -15.60 -4.59 14.01
C PHE A 340 -16.74 -3.92 14.75
N PRO A 341 -16.99 -4.29 16.03
CA PRO A 341 -18.10 -3.75 16.82
C PRO A 341 -18.00 -2.23 17.03
N ASN A 342 -16.82 -1.66 16.95
CA ASN A 342 -16.57 -0.22 17.08
C ASN A 342 -16.59 0.52 15.73
N CYS A 343 -16.93 -0.12 14.63
CA CYS A 343 -17.13 0.56 13.33
C CYS A 343 -18.60 0.94 13.16
N ARG A 344 -18.84 2.17 12.72
CA ARG A 344 -20.16 2.72 12.39
C ARG A 344 -20.10 3.24 10.96
N THR A 345 -20.98 2.78 10.10
CA THR A 345 -21.06 3.22 8.72
C THR A 345 -22.28 4.09 8.48
N TYR A 346 -22.21 4.93 7.48
CA TYR A 346 -23.32 5.74 6.99
C TYR A 346 -23.38 5.70 5.46
N ASP A 347 -24.61 5.79 4.92
CA ASP A 347 -24.88 5.78 3.49
C ASP A 347 -25.09 7.18 2.93
N ASP A 348 -25.65 8.08 3.74
CA ASP A 348 -26.04 9.44 3.38
C ASP A 348 -25.81 10.42 4.55
N GLY A 349 -26.16 11.68 4.36
CA GLY A 349 -25.97 12.72 5.34
C GLY A 349 -26.80 12.54 6.61
N GLU A 350 -28.04 12.06 6.53
CA GLU A 350 -28.83 11.75 7.73
C GLU A 350 -28.22 10.57 8.52
N GLY A 351 -27.77 9.55 7.81
CA GLY A 351 -27.04 8.43 8.38
C GLY A 351 -25.74 8.88 9.06
N PHE A 352 -25.02 9.83 8.45
CA PHE A 352 -23.81 10.44 9.03
C PHE A 352 -24.09 11.11 10.36
N VAL A 353 -25.12 11.96 10.44
CA VAL A 353 -25.53 12.63 11.69
C VAL A 353 -25.87 11.60 12.77
N LYS A 354 -26.70 10.61 12.43
CA LYS A 354 -27.08 9.52 13.36
C LYS A 354 -25.86 8.74 13.84
N ALA A 355 -24.93 8.40 12.94
CA ALA A 355 -23.73 7.64 13.29
C ALA A 355 -22.80 8.42 14.24
N ILE A 356 -22.59 9.72 14.00
CA ILE A 356 -21.77 10.60 14.83
C ILE A 356 -22.41 10.78 16.22
N LEU A 357 -23.69 11.15 16.30
CA LEU A 357 -24.37 11.35 17.58
C LEU A 357 -24.40 10.06 18.40
N LYS A 358 -24.66 8.94 17.76
CA LYS A 358 -24.61 7.63 18.41
C LYS A 358 -23.18 7.29 18.89
N ALA A 359 -22.16 7.53 18.07
CA ALA A 359 -20.76 7.27 18.45
C ALA A 359 -20.32 8.11 19.66
N LEU A 360 -20.81 9.35 19.77
CA LEU A 360 -20.54 10.21 20.92
C LEU A 360 -21.29 9.75 22.19
N ALA A 361 -22.51 9.21 22.05
CA ALA A 361 -23.33 8.74 23.16
C ALA A 361 -22.94 7.33 23.64
N ASP A 362 -22.55 6.43 22.71
CA ASP A 362 -22.25 5.02 23.02
C ASP A 362 -21.10 4.89 24.03
N GLU A 363 -21.23 3.97 24.98
CA GLU A 363 -20.09 3.48 25.73
C GLU A 363 -19.22 2.58 24.87
N LEU A 364 -17.91 2.64 25.05
CA LEU A 364 -16.97 1.83 24.30
C LEU A 364 -16.88 0.43 24.87
N ALA A 365 -17.32 -0.54 24.08
CA ALA A 365 -17.06 -1.94 24.38
C ALA A 365 -15.58 -2.27 24.07
N PRO A 366 -14.90 -3.04 24.93
CA PRO A 366 -13.55 -3.54 24.64
C PRO A 366 -13.55 -4.35 23.36
N LEU A 367 -12.56 -4.13 22.51
CA LEU A 367 -12.40 -4.91 21.28
C LEU A 367 -12.13 -6.39 21.64
N PRO A 368 -12.96 -7.35 21.20
CA PRO A 368 -12.75 -8.78 21.44
C PRO A 368 -11.39 -9.24 20.91
N GLU A 369 -10.83 -10.29 21.53
CA GLU A 369 -9.49 -10.79 21.15
C GLU A 369 -9.40 -11.21 19.69
N ALA A 370 -10.42 -11.88 19.16
CA ALA A 370 -10.48 -12.27 17.75
C ALA A 370 -10.40 -11.06 16.80
N HIS A 371 -11.04 -9.93 17.15
CA HIS A 371 -10.97 -8.72 16.35
C HIS A 371 -9.61 -8.02 16.48
N ARG A 372 -8.99 -8.03 17.67
CA ARG A 372 -7.63 -7.53 17.85
C ARG A 372 -6.64 -8.34 17.01
N HIS A 373 -6.75 -9.67 17.04
CA HIS A 373 -5.95 -10.55 16.21
C HIS A 373 -6.16 -10.27 14.72
N ALA A 374 -7.41 -10.06 14.27
CA ALA A 374 -7.71 -9.75 12.87
C ALA A 374 -7.00 -8.48 12.36
N LEU A 375 -6.68 -7.51 13.25
CA LEU A 375 -5.91 -6.30 12.93
C LEU A 375 -4.38 -6.52 12.96
N SER A 376 -3.88 -7.62 13.53
CA SER A 376 -2.45 -7.88 13.67
C SER A 376 -1.77 -8.22 12.33
N TRP A 377 -0.45 -8.06 12.29
CA TRP A 377 0.35 -8.51 11.16
C TRP A 377 0.47 -10.02 11.07
N GLU A 378 0.33 -10.75 12.18
CA GLU A 378 0.20 -12.20 12.19
C GLU A 378 -0.99 -12.64 11.35
N ALA A 379 -2.18 -12.14 11.66
CA ALA A 379 -3.41 -12.46 10.91
C ALA A 379 -3.36 -11.94 9.46
N ALA A 380 -2.72 -10.79 9.22
CA ALA A 380 -2.51 -10.27 7.87
C ALA A 380 -1.61 -11.18 7.04
N THR A 381 -0.57 -11.76 7.66
CA THR A 381 0.33 -12.73 7.03
C THR A 381 -0.41 -14.02 6.70
N GLU A 382 -1.24 -14.55 7.61
CA GLU A 382 -2.08 -15.73 7.35
C GLU A 382 -3.03 -15.48 6.18
N ARG A 383 -3.71 -14.32 6.16
CA ARG A 383 -4.56 -13.93 5.03
C ARG A 383 -3.80 -13.81 3.71
N PHE A 384 -2.58 -13.27 3.75
CA PHE A 384 -1.71 -13.19 2.57
C PHE A 384 -1.33 -14.58 2.06
N LEU A 385 -0.84 -15.48 2.91
CA LEU A 385 -0.44 -16.84 2.54
C LEU A 385 -1.62 -17.59 1.89
N LYS A 386 -2.80 -17.50 2.49
CA LYS A 386 -4.03 -18.10 1.97
C LYS A 386 -4.46 -17.45 0.64
N ALA A 387 -4.52 -16.12 0.56
CA ALA A 387 -4.93 -15.40 -0.65
C ALA A 387 -3.96 -15.63 -1.82
N ALA A 388 -2.68 -15.76 -1.54
CA ALA A 388 -1.64 -16.08 -2.52
C ALA A 388 -1.53 -17.58 -2.84
N GLU A 389 -2.28 -18.46 -2.12
CA GLU A 389 -2.25 -19.92 -2.25
C GLU A 389 -0.84 -20.53 -2.04
N LEU A 390 -0.06 -19.93 -1.13
CA LEU A 390 1.31 -20.38 -0.90
C LEU A 390 1.36 -21.68 -0.10
N ASP A 391 0.33 -21.96 0.71
CA ASP A 391 0.24 -23.18 1.54
C ASP A 391 0.05 -24.45 0.70
N THR A 392 -0.38 -24.31 -0.56
CA THR A 392 -0.68 -25.44 -1.46
C THR A 392 0.42 -25.70 -2.50
N LEU A 393 1.47 -24.87 -2.53
CA LEU A 393 2.55 -25.03 -3.50
C LEU A 393 3.45 -26.22 -3.13
N PRO A 394 3.64 -27.20 -4.03
CA PRO A 394 4.55 -28.32 -3.78
C PRO A 394 5.98 -27.80 -3.60
N THR A 395 6.65 -28.28 -2.57
CA THR A 395 8.03 -27.90 -2.18
C THR A 395 9.11 -28.35 -3.17
N ASN A 396 8.77 -29.21 -4.16
CA ASN A 396 9.72 -29.71 -5.14
C ASN A 396 9.51 -29.10 -6.53
N LYS A 397 10.60 -28.66 -7.14
CA LYS A 397 10.71 -28.47 -8.58
C LYS A 397 10.53 -29.83 -9.28
N GLN A 398 9.31 -30.24 -9.52
CA GLN A 398 9.11 -31.24 -10.57
C GLN A 398 9.39 -30.53 -11.89
N SER A 399 10.51 -30.91 -12.50
CA SER A 399 10.80 -30.65 -13.90
C SER A 399 9.51 -30.87 -14.70
N LYS A 400 9.18 -29.94 -15.60
CA LYS A 400 8.14 -30.13 -16.61
C LYS A 400 8.41 -31.49 -17.30
N SER A 401 7.82 -32.55 -16.78
CA SER A 401 7.74 -33.82 -17.50
C SER A 401 6.59 -33.66 -18.49
N THR A 402 6.98 -33.54 -19.73
CA THR A 402 6.14 -33.79 -20.90
C THR A 402 5.44 -35.14 -20.78
N THR A 403 4.23 -35.17 -20.25
CA THR A 403 3.27 -36.22 -20.53
C THR A 403 2.16 -35.61 -21.34
N SER A 404 2.22 -35.96 -22.62
CA SER A 404 1.32 -35.58 -23.69
C SER A 404 -0.09 -36.11 -23.46
N GLU A 405 -1.04 -35.20 -23.28
CA GLU A 405 -2.43 -35.42 -23.68
C GLU A 405 -2.76 -34.49 -24.88
N PRO A 406 -3.16 -35.00 -26.04
CA PRO A 406 -3.11 -34.23 -27.31
C PRO A 406 -4.24 -33.24 -27.54
N PHE A 407 -5.26 -33.13 -26.70
CA PHE A 407 -6.43 -32.29 -26.98
C PHE A 407 -6.57 -30.98 -26.18
N LEU A 408 -5.90 -30.87 -25.05
CA LEU A 408 -5.85 -29.59 -24.29
C LEU A 408 -4.64 -28.71 -24.64
N SER A 409 -3.65 -29.24 -25.34
CA SER A 409 -2.39 -28.55 -25.60
C SER A 409 -2.50 -27.40 -26.60
N THR A 410 -3.48 -27.43 -27.50
CA THR A 410 -3.60 -26.41 -28.57
C THR A 410 -4.16 -25.10 -28.03
N SER A 411 -5.08 -25.13 -27.08
CA SER A 411 -5.64 -23.91 -26.46
C SER A 411 -4.66 -23.25 -25.48
N LEU A 412 -3.94 -24.05 -24.71
CA LEU A 412 -2.88 -23.56 -23.80
C LEU A 412 -1.74 -22.92 -24.59
N ASN A 413 -1.29 -23.53 -25.71
CA ASN A 413 -0.27 -22.96 -26.59
C ASN A 413 -0.71 -21.67 -27.26
N LEU A 414 -1.99 -21.51 -27.58
CA LEU A 414 -2.50 -20.27 -28.17
C LEU A 414 -2.54 -19.14 -27.16
N THR A 415 -2.96 -19.44 -25.91
CA THR A 415 -3.01 -18.47 -24.82
C THR A 415 -1.60 -18.00 -24.40
N GLU A 416 -0.63 -18.92 -24.30
CA GLU A 416 0.76 -18.58 -24.03
C GLU A 416 1.35 -17.70 -25.14
N LYS A 417 1.12 -18.02 -26.42
CA LYS A 417 1.57 -17.22 -27.56
C LYS A 417 0.94 -15.82 -27.57
N LEU A 418 -0.33 -15.69 -27.18
CA LEU A 418 -1.00 -14.39 -27.08
C LEU A 418 -0.41 -13.54 -25.92
N VAL A 419 -0.12 -14.15 -24.79
CA VAL A 419 0.54 -13.46 -23.66
C VAL A 419 1.95 -13.03 -24.05
N ASP A 420 2.69 -13.86 -24.76
CA ASP A 420 4.03 -13.55 -25.28
C ASP A 420 4.01 -12.39 -26.28
N ALA A 421 3.04 -12.40 -27.21
CA ALA A 421 2.85 -11.31 -28.16
C ALA A 421 2.46 -10.01 -27.42
N SER A 422 1.62 -10.08 -26.40
CA SER A 422 1.22 -8.94 -25.57
C SER A 422 2.40 -8.37 -24.80
N ALA A 423 3.27 -9.21 -24.23
CA ALA A 423 4.48 -8.79 -23.54
C ALA A 423 5.47 -8.11 -24.51
N LEU A 424 5.59 -8.62 -25.73
CA LEU A 424 6.41 -7.99 -26.77
C LEU A 424 5.87 -6.62 -27.18
N VAL A 425 4.56 -6.48 -27.36
CA VAL A 425 3.90 -5.20 -27.68
C VAL A 425 4.11 -4.21 -26.55
N HIS A 426 3.96 -4.63 -25.28
CA HIS A 426 4.25 -3.79 -24.13
C HIS A 426 5.71 -3.36 -24.08
N PHE A 427 6.65 -4.29 -24.31
CA PHE A 427 8.08 -4.01 -24.36
C PHE A 427 8.43 -2.96 -25.45
N VAL A 428 7.89 -3.11 -26.66
CA VAL A 428 8.11 -2.16 -27.75
C VAL A 428 7.47 -0.81 -27.42
N GLY A 429 6.23 -0.79 -26.94
CA GLY A 429 5.50 0.43 -26.64
C GLY A 429 6.10 1.25 -25.49
N THR A 430 6.63 0.58 -24.48
CA THR A 430 7.22 1.25 -23.30
C THR A 430 8.73 1.46 -23.40
N GLY A 431 9.41 0.74 -24.29
CA GLY A 431 10.86 0.82 -24.47
C GLY A 431 11.38 2.21 -24.84
N PHE A 432 10.54 3.04 -25.46
CA PHE A 432 10.87 4.43 -25.77
C PHE A 432 10.64 5.38 -24.57
N LEU A 433 9.83 4.97 -23.62
CA LEU A 433 9.44 5.79 -22.45
C LEU A 433 10.28 5.47 -21.20
N SER A 434 11.00 4.35 -21.19
CA SER A 434 11.78 3.94 -20.04
C SER A 434 13.07 4.74 -19.89
N SER A 435 13.27 5.26 -18.69
CA SER A 435 14.56 5.80 -18.29
C SER A 435 15.53 4.64 -18.04
N GLN A 436 16.75 4.73 -18.57
CA GLN A 436 17.82 3.81 -18.21
C GLN A 436 18.35 4.18 -16.80
N PRO A 437 18.77 3.20 -16.00
CA PRO A 437 19.45 3.50 -14.76
C PRO A 437 20.78 4.21 -15.04
N ASP A 438 21.17 5.08 -14.11
CA ASP A 438 22.45 5.75 -14.16
C ASP A 438 23.59 4.72 -13.99
N GLU A 439 24.68 4.93 -14.71
CA GLU A 439 25.87 4.06 -14.67
C GLU A 439 26.47 4.01 -13.24
N GLU A 440 26.48 5.14 -12.55
CA GLU A 440 26.99 5.25 -11.19
C GLU A 440 26.12 4.46 -10.20
N GLN A 441 24.79 4.58 -10.28
CA GLN A 441 23.85 3.76 -9.49
C GLN A 441 24.05 2.26 -9.73
N CYS A 442 24.21 1.85 -10.99
CA CYS A 442 24.43 0.44 -11.31
C CYS A 442 25.74 -0.08 -10.69
N LYS A 443 26.83 0.69 -10.79
CA LYS A 443 28.11 0.32 -10.19
C LYS A 443 28.03 0.22 -8.67
N GLU A 444 27.38 1.19 -8.02
CA GLU A 444 27.18 1.19 -6.59
C GLU A 444 26.41 -0.02 -6.10
N LEU A 445 25.40 -0.45 -6.86
CA LEU A 445 24.58 -1.61 -6.54
C LEU A 445 25.18 -2.94 -7.02
N GLY A 446 26.37 -2.92 -7.65
CA GLY A 446 26.99 -4.10 -8.22
C GLY A 446 26.23 -4.71 -9.41
N LEU A 447 25.41 -3.91 -10.09
CA LEU A 447 24.61 -4.33 -11.24
C LEU A 447 25.36 -4.11 -12.54
N LYS A 448 25.06 -4.93 -13.55
CA LYS A 448 25.58 -4.72 -14.90
C LYS A 448 24.97 -3.45 -15.48
N VAL A 449 25.83 -2.57 -15.97
CA VAL A 449 25.41 -1.37 -16.70
C VAL A 449 24.71 -1.81 -17.99
N PRO A 450 23.46 -1.38 -18.28
CA PRO A 450 22.82 -1.67 -19.54
C PRO A 450 23.62 -1.07 -20.70
N PRO A 451 23.75 -1.75 -21.86
CA PRO A 451 24.42 -1.17 -23.01
C PRO A 451 23.71 0.13 -23.39
N MET A 452 24.47 1.20 -23.58
CA MET A 452 23.95 2.48 -24.03
C MET A 452 23.12 2.27 -25.30
N LYS A 453 21.82 2.61 -25.24
CA LYS A 453 21.02 2.70 -26.46
C LYS A 453 21.69 3.76 -27.33
N THR A 454 22.34 3.37 -28.41
CA THR A 454 22.81 4.30 -29.46
C THR A 454 21.60 5.14 -29.84
N ARG A 455 21.64 6.45 -29.56
CA ARG A 455 20.69 7.39 -30.14
C ARG A 455 20.74 7.15 -31.64
N PHE A 456 19.65 6.66 -32.21
CA PHE A 456 19.49 6.72 -33.67
C PHE A 456 19.61 8.19 -34.01
N SER A 457 20.76 8.56 -34.55
CA SER A 457 20.97 9.85 -35.17
C SER A 457 19.89 10.00 -36.22
N SER A 458 19.13 11.09 -36.09
CA SER A 458 18.18 11.53 -37.09
C SER A 458 18.89 11.66 -38.44
N GLY A 459 18.82 10.63 -39.24
CA GLY A 459 19.40 10.54 -40.58
C GLY A 459 18.31 10.19 -41.59
N LYS A 460 17.72 11.24 -42.15
CA LYS A 460 17.08 11.34 -43.49
C LYS A 460 16.29 10.12 -43.99
N TRP A 461 14.97 10.30 -43.97
CA TRP A 461 14.08 9.62 -44.91
C TRP A 461 14.38 10.11 -46.33
N ILE A 462 14.78 9.24 -47.22
CA ILE A 462 14.59 9.34 -48.67
C ILE A 462 13.53 8.30 -49.04
#